data_6872522eee88dfcdc5a5f34835435915
#
_entry.id   6872522eee88dfcdc5a5f34835435915
#
_cell.length_a   1.000
_cell.length_b   1.000
_cell.length_c   1.000
_cell.angle_alpha   90.00
_cell.angle_beta   90.00
_cell.angle_gamma   90.00
#
_symmetry.space_group_name_H-M   'P 1'
#
loop_
_entity.id
_entity.type
_entity.pdbx_description
1 polymer ?
#
loop_
_entity_poly.entity_id
_entity_poly.type
_entity_poly.pdbx_seq_one_letter_code
_entity_poly.pdbx_strand_id
1 'polypeptide(L)'
;MKKLIWLTLLAFVSCGSDETSRAEPLEEDSFEVKKPLISVLKVEKKTFRDFFKAQGSVVSKKMTYVKPEINGAIEKIHVTEGDYVEKGQTLFTIATELFNAQIAEINEQVSFAEYVFNKQKKLFEDGVTTEIKLKEAENGLNRAKKAKNTLLTQIEKSKVLAPFSGYIEEVLVKSGEIVSPMNYLCLLINTNDLYAVADVSENLLSDISEKKPLSVYFPSLDLNIENLTVSRVGKVINAINRTVKIECKLPKNNGLIPNLMAELNINHYTKDSAICLPSRLILKNSKGETYLKLVDENNSVVIKNIVLGRNYQSKVEILSGVDEGVLVVDEGRSTVLEGQEVEVLSSK
;
A
#
# COMPACT_ATOMS: atom_id res chain seq x y z
N MET A 1 74.94 20.99 -2.09
CA MET A 1 75.93 21.59 -3.04
C MET A 1 75.31 22.91 -3.50
N LYS A 2 75.89 24.04 -2.96
CA LYS A 2 76.59 25.07 -3.69
C LYS A 2 75.83 25.62 -4.89
N LYS A 3 75.56 26.89 -5.08
CA LYS A 3 76.16 28.21 -4.81
C LYS A 3 75.16 29.25 -5.29
N LEU A 4 75.01 30.34 -4.78
CA LEU A 4 75.78 31.56 -4.54
C LEU A 4 75.42 32.73 -5.48
N ILE A 5 74.84 33.78 -4.85
CA ILE A 5 75.20 35.20 -5.01
C ILE A 5 75.08 35.82 -6.41
N TRP A 6 74.36 36.96 -6.55
CA TRP A 6 75.03 38.27 -6.76
C TRP A 6 74.10 39.45 -6.46
N LEU A 7 74.71 40.37 -5.81
CA LEU A 7 74.35 41.68 -5.30
C LEU A 7 74.74 42.74 -6.36
N THR A 8 73.93 43.72 -6.71
CA THR A 8 74.48 45.02 -7.17
C THR A 8 73.57 46.15 -6.71
N LEU A 9 74.17 46.97 -5.92
CA LEU A 9 73.81 48.29 -5.41
C LEU A 9 74.20 49.33 -6.45
N LEU A 10 73.31 50.30 -6.75
CA LEU A 10 73.77 51.57 -7.34
C LEU A 10 72.82 52.69 -6.89
N ALA A 11 73.37 53.59 -6.08
CA ALA A 11 72.80 54.84 -5.71
C ALA A 11 73.13 55.90 -6.75
N PHE A 12 72.20 56.78 -7.06
CA PHE A 12 72.59 58.16 -7.50
C PHE A 12 71.61 59.17 -6.92
N VAL A 13 72.14 60.14 -6.29
CA VAL A 13 71.59 61.36 -5.74
C VAL A 13 71.54 62.39 -6.88
N SER A 14 70.46 63.15 -7.01
CA SER A 14 70.56 64.55 -7.43
C SER A 14 69.32 65.39 -7.13
N CYS A 15 69.56 66.52 -6.64
CA CYS A 15 68.74 67.65 -6.19
C CYS A 15 67.82 68.30 -7.22
N GLY A 16 66.72 68.88 -6.68
CA GLY A 16 66.37 70.27 -6.95
C GLY A 16 65.15 70.50 -7.86
N SER A 17 64.14 71.03 -7.31
CA SER A 17 63.61 72.38 -7.45
C SER A 17 62.11 72.47 -7.08
N ASP A 18 61.83 73.49 -6.31
CA ASP A 18 60.43 73.91 -5.94
C ASP A 18 59.60 74.22 -7.13
N GLU A 19 58.35 73.65 -7.11
CA GLU A 19 57.23 74.34 -7.73
C GLU A 19 55.98 74.07 -6.92
N THR A 20 55.40 75.13 -6.37
CA THR A 20 54.09 75.22 -5.74
C THR A 20 53.03 74.80 -6.73
N SER A 21 52.43 73.65 -6.53
CA SER A 21 51.20 73.25 -7.19
C SER A 21 50.09 73.23 -6.20
N ARG A 22 49.12 74.05 -6.55
CA ARG A 22 47.82 74.39 -6.00
C ARG A 22 47.06 73.08 -5.75
N ALA A 23 46.64 72.80 -4.52
CA ALA A 23 45.71 71.72 -4.17
C ALA A 23 44.35 72.02 -4.81
N GLU A 24 43.95 71.19 -5.80
CA GLU A 24 42.56 71.03 -6.21
C GLU A 24 41.79 70.27 -5.13
N PRO A 25 40.53 70.65 -4.87
CA PRO A 25 39.71 69.86 -3.91
C PRO A 25 39.44 68.50 -4.54
N LEU A 26 39.75 67.42 -3.77
CA LEU A 26 39.27 66.10 -4.11
C LEU A 26 37.76 66.15 -4.09
N GLU A 27 37.13 65.99 -5.25
CA GLU A 27 35.70 65.64 -5.35
C GLU A 27 35.50 64.37 -4.51
N GLU A 28 34.66 64.45 -3.47
CA GLU A 28 34.13 63.30 -2.79
C GLU A 28 33.32 62.53 -3.81
N ASP A 29 33.95 61.52 -4.41
CA ASP A 29 33.28 60.54 -5.21
C ASP A 29 32.29 59.79 -4.24
N SER A 30 31.06 60.24 -4.24
CA SER A 30 30.03 59.56 -3.50
C SER A 30 29.87 58.15 -4.10
N PHE A 31 30.54 57.16 -3.48
CA PHE A 31 30.25 55.76 -3.78
C PHE A 31 28.77 55.50 -3.50
N GLU A 32 27.93 55.60 -4.55
CA GLU A 32 26.60 55.07 -4.52
C GLU A 32 26.74 53.56 -4.22
N VAL A 33 26.51 53.19 -2.99
CA VAL A 33 26.49 51.76 -2.55
C VAL A 33 25.30 51.13 -3.27
N LYS A 34 25.58 50.50 -4.42
CA LYS A 34 24.53 49.75 -5.17
C LYS A 34 23.87 48.78 -4.22
N LYS A 35 22.54 48.99 -4.02
CA LYS A 35 21.73 48.07 -3.20
C LYS A 35 21.78 46.69 -3.84
N PRO A 36 22.05 45.64 -3.08
CA PRO A 36 22.06 44.28 -3.59
C PRO A 36 20.64 43.92 -4.11
N LEU A 37 20.63 43.34 -5.30
CA LEU A 37 19.40 42.85 -5.92
C LEU A 37 19.04 41.50 -5.36
N ILE A 38 17.80 41.33 -4.88
CA ILE A 38 17.31 40.11 -4.31
C ILE A 38 15.96 39.70 -4.91
N SER A 39 15.63 38.41 -4.86
CA SER A 39 14.26 37.93 -5.07
C SER A 39 13.63 37.56 -3.72
N VAL A 40 12.34 37.78 -3.62
CA VAL A 40 11.58 37.48 -2.40
C VAL A 40 10.43 36.52 -2.66
N LEU A 41 10.09 35.73 -1.64
CA LEU A 41 8.93 34.87 -1.59
C LEU A 41 7.93 35.46 -0.57
N LYS A 42 6.69 35.70 -1.01
CA LYS A 42 5.62 36.12 -0.12
C LYS A 42 5.10 34.92 0.68
N VAL A 43 5.04 35.08 1.99
CA VAL A 43 4.52 34.04 2.91
C VAL A 43 3.03 33.93 2.78
N GLU A 44 2.55 32.75 2.43
CA GLU A 44 1.14 32.42 2.34
C GLU A 44 0.82 31.20 3.20
N LYS A 45 -0.38 31.18 3.76
CA LYS A 45 -0.91 29.98 4.42
C LYS A 45 -1.46 29.03 3.36
N LYS A 46 -1.00 27.78 3.41
CA LYS A 46 -1.41 26.70 2.50
C LYS A 46 -1.68 25.44 3.31
N THR A 47 -2.50 24.55 2.74
CA THR A 47 -2.65 23.22 3.32
C THR A 47 -1.32 22.48 3.27
N PHE A 48 -0.80 22.09 4.43
CA PHE A 48 0.37 21.23 4.55
C PHE A 48 -0.09 19.79 4.79
N ARG A 49 0.43 18.88 4.00
CA ARG A 49 0.18 17.44 4.13
C ARG A 49 1.51 16.71 4.20
N ASP A 50 1.63 15.83 5.16
CA ASP A 50 2.80 14.98 5.33
C ASP A 50 2.39 13.52 5.11
N PHE A 51 3.15 12.81 4.29
CA PHE A 51 2.89 11.42 3.91
C PHE A 51 4.11 10.58 4.22
N PHE A 52 3.87 9.38 4.66
CA PHE A 52 4.92 8.37 4.68
C PHE A 52 4.62 7.26 3.66
N LYS A 53 5.68 6.64 3.16
CA LYS A 53 5.61 5.54 2.21
C LYS A 53 5.75 4.21 2.94
N ALA A 54 4.85 3.27 2.64
CA ALA A 54 4.97 1.89 3.07
C ALA A 54 5.00 0.97 1.85
N GLN A 55 5.99 0.10 1.78
CA GLN A 55 6.03 -0.94 0.77
C GLN A 55 5.12 -2.09 1.16
N GLY A 56 4.43 -2.61 0.16
CA GLY A 56 3.49 -3.71 0.33
C GLY A 56 3.26 -4.46 -0.95
N SER A 57 2.22 -5.25 -0.97
CA SER A 57 1.81 -6.04 -2.14
C SER A 57 0.30 -6.13 -2.26
N VAL A 58 -0.15 -6.46 -3.47
CA VAL A 58 -1.55 -6.78 -3.74
C VAL A 58 -1.87 -8.18 -3.22
N VAL A 59 -2.98 -8.30 -2.50
CA VAL A 59 -3.45 -9.58 -1.95
C VAL A 59 -4.91 -9.79 -2.34
N SER A 60 -5.22 -10.98 -2.83
CA SER A 60 -6.61 -11.43 -2.95
C SER A 60 -7.04 -12.13 -1.66
N LYS A 61 -8.17 -11.76 -1.09
CA LYS A 61 -8.75 -12.47 0.08
C LYS A 61 -9.43 -13.79 -0.31
N LYS A 62 -9.67 -14.00 -1.60
CA LYS A 62 -10.27 -15.21 -2.14
C LYS A 62 -9.27 -15.88 -3.07
N MET A 63 -8.34 -16.61 -2.49
CA MET A 63 -7.36 -17.43 -3.16
C MET A 63 -7.31 -18.77 -2.41
N THR A 64 -7.53 -19.86 -3.10
CA THR A 64 -7.55 -21.19 -2.47
C THR A 64 -7.15 -22.30 -3.43
N TYR A 65 -6.50 -23.31 -2.89
CA TYR A 65 -6.34 -24.59 -3.56
C TYR A 65 -7.62 -25.39 -3.42
N VAL A 66 -8.24 -25.71 -4.54
CA VAL A 66 -9.43 -26.57 -4.60
C VAL A 66 -9.00 -28.01 -4.38
N LYS A 67 -9.74 -28.73 -3.53
CA LYS A 67 -9.48 -30.13 -3.18
C LYS A 67 -10.73 -30.98 -3.43
N PRO A 68 -10.57 -32.30 -3.71
CA PRO A 68 -11.69 -33.21 -3.77
C PRO A 68 -12.20 -33.52 -2.35
N GLU A 69 -13.47 -33.86 -2.23
CA GLU A 69 -14.04 -34.32 -0.95
C GLU A 69 -14.06 -35.86 -0.82
N ILE A 70 -13.80 -36.57 -1.91
CA ILE A 70 -13.78 -38.05 -1.96
C ILE A 70 -12.49 -38.54 -2.63
N ASN A 71 -12.17 -39.82 -2.42
CA ASN A 71 -11.08 -40.51 -3.11
C ASN A 71 -11.59 -41.07 -4.45
N GLY A 72 -10.75 -41.04 -5.48
CA GLY A 72 -11.04 -41.65 -6.78
C GLY A 72 -10.10 -41.17 -7.89
N ALA A 73 -10.24 -41.73 -9.07
CA ALA A 73 -9.50 -41.26 -10.24
C ALA A 73 -10.20 -40.04 -10.86
N ILE A 74 -9.42 -39.10 -11.39
CA ILE A 74 -9.95 -37.98 -12.18
C ILE A 74 -10.49 -38.54 -13.51
N GLU A 75 -11.80 -38.54 -13.67
CA GLU A 75 -12.45 -38.95 -14.92
C GLU A 75 -12.34 -37.86 -15.97
N LYS A 76 -12.65 -36.60 -15.60
CA LYS A 76 -12.64 -35.48 -16.51
C LYS A 76 -12.22 -34.18 -15.82
N ILE A 77 -11.42 -33.41 -16.52
CA ILE A 77 -11.04 -32.03 -16.21
C ILE A 77 -11.87 -31.12 -17.12
N HIS A 78 -12.63 -30.16 -16.54
CA HIS A 78 -13.55 -29.28 -17.26
C HIS A 78 -12.98 -27.88 -17.47
N VAL A 79 -11.78 -27.60 -16.95
CA VAL A 79 -11.14 -26.28 -16.95
C VAL A 79 -9.70 -26.37 -17.37
N THR A 80 -9.19 -25.25 -17.89
CA THR A 80 -7.78 -25.06 -18.20
C THR A 80 -7.24 -23.86 -17.44
N GLU A 81 -5.92 -23.74 -17.36
CA GLU A 81 -5.25 -22.58 -16.78
C GLU A 81 -5.63 -21.30 -17.54
N GLY A 82 -5.93 -20.23 -16.81
CA GLY A 82 -6.42 -18.97 -17.35
C GLY A 82 -7.93 -18.86 -17.49
N ASP A 83 -8.69 -19.95 -17.37
CA ASP A 83 -10.15 -19.92 -17.49
C ASP A 83 -10.80 -19.16 -16.33
N TYR A 84 -11.81 -18.34 -16.65
CA TYR A 84 -12.70 -17.76 -15.67
C TYR A 84 -13.83 -18.74 -15.37
N VAL A 85 -14.08 -18.98 -14.08
CA VAL A 85 -15.13 -19.89 -13.60
C VAL A 85 -16.10 -19.18 -12.66
N GLU A 86 -17.36 -19.59 -12.70
CA GLU A 86 -18.39 -19.10 -11.78
C GLU A 86 -18.50 -19.98 -10.53
N LYS A 87 -18.95 -19.37 -9.42
CA LYS A 87 -19.23 -20.13 -8.20
C LYS A 87 -20.21 -21.28 -8.47
N GLY A 88 -19.86 -22.50 -8.07
CA GLY A 88 -20.68 -23.71 -8.30
C GLY A 88 -20.46 -24.38 -9.65
N GLN A 89 -19.64 -23.83 -10.52
CA GLN A 89 -19.26 -24.49 -11.78
C GLN A 89 -18.42 -25.74 -11.49
N THR A 90 -18.70 -26.83 -12.22
CA THR A 90 -17.92 -28.08 -12.10
C THR A 90 -16.53 -27.87 -12.72
N LEU A 91 -15.50 -28.13 -11.94
CA LEU A 91 -14.09 -28.04 -12.35
C LEU A 91 -13.53 -29.42 -12.73
N PHE A 92 -13.82 -30.41 -11.91
CA PHE A 92 -13.35 -31.78 -12.10
C PHE A 92 -14.48 -32.78 -11.82
N THR A 93 -14.44 -33.92 -12.49
CA THR A 93 -15.29 -35.07 -12.19
C THR A 93 -14.41 -36.24 -11.77
N ILE A 94 -14.74 -36.83 -10.64
CA ILE A 94 -14.09 -38.05 -10.12
C ILE A 94 -14.91 -39.24 -10.54
N ALA A 95 -14.26 -40.32 -10.94
CA ALA A 95 -14.87 -41.56 -11.37
C ALA A 95 -15.84 -42.12 -10.30
N THR A 96 -17.03 -42.51 -10.73
CA THR A 96 -18.13 -42.93 -9.88
C THR A 96 -18.61 -44.36 -10.11
N GLU A 97 -17.92 -45.14 -10.96
CA GLU A 97 -18.33 -46.51 -11.34
C GLU A 97 -18.54 -47.40 -10.10
N LEU A 98 -17.63 -47.32 -9.11
CA LEU A 98 -17.75 -48.10 -7.86
C LEU A 98 -19.00 -47.70 -7.08
N PHE A 99 -19.26 -46.40 -6.95
CA PHE A 99 -20.43 -45.88 -6.24
C PHE A 99 -21.72 -46.26 -6.95
N ASN A 100 -21.72 -46.23 -8.30
CA ASN A 100 -22.89 -46.65 -9.11
C ASN A 100 -23.18 -48.14 -8.94
N ALA A 101 -22.17 -49.02 -8.88
CA ALA A 101 -22.33 -50.44 -8.58
C ALA A 101 -22.93 -50.65 -7.18
N GLN A 102 -22.40 -49.92 -6.17
CA GLN A 102 -22.93 -50.00 -4.81
C GLN A 102 -24.38 -49.46 -4.72
N ILE A 103 -24.75 -48.45 -5.47
CA ILE A 103 -26.14 -47.96 -5.56
C ILE A 103 -27.05 -49.02 -6.16
N ALA A 104 -26.62 -49.75 -7.19
CA ALA A 104 -27.44 -50.84 -7.75
C ALA A 104 -27.71 -51.90 -6.65
N GLU A 105 -26.72 -52.31 -5.91
CA GLU A 105 -26.88 -53.27 -4.81
C GLU A 105 -27.82 -52.77 -3.71
N ILE A 106 -27.61 -51.52 -3.23
CA ILE A 106 -28.45 -50.95 -2.15
C ILE A 106 -29.89 -50.72 -2.59
N ASN A 107 -30.14 -50.51 -3.89
CA ASN A 107 -31.51 -50.40 -4.41
C ASN A 107 -32.28 -51.73 -4.24
N GLU A 108 -31.64 -52.89 -4.48
CA GLU A 108 -32.26 -54.19 -4.24
C GLU A 108 -32.53 -54.37 -2.73
N GLN A 109 -31.63 -53.94 -1.86
CA GLN A 109 -31.84 -54.01 -0.41
C GLN A 109 -33.00 -53.10 0.03
N VAL A 110 -33.12 -51.87 -0.54
CA VAL A 110 -34.27 -50.97 -0.27
C VAL A 110 -35.57 -51.60 -0.74
N SER A 111 -35.60 -52.16 -1.96
CA SER A 111 -36.78 -52.82 -2.52
C SER A 111 -37.26 -54.00 -1.67
N PHE A 112 -36.31 -54.82 -1.23
CA PHE A 112 -36.61 -55.95 -0.33
C PHE A 112 -37.14 -55.47 1.05
N ALA A 113 -36.48 -54.48 1.66
CA ALA A 113 -36.90 -53.95 2.95
C ALA A 113 -38.27 -53.26 2.85
N GLU A 114 -38.59 -52.62 1.74
CA GLU A 114 -39.88 -52.01 1.47
C GLU A 114 -40.97 -53.06 1.29
N TYR A 115 -40.69 -54.15 0.58
CA TYR A 115 -41.59 -55.30 0.50
C TYR A 115 -41.87 -55.88 1.88
N VAL A 116 -40.85 -56.11 2.71
CA VAL A 116 -41.00 -56.65 4.08
C VAL A 116 -41.85 -55.74 4.95
N PHE A 117 -41.56 -54.43 4.89
CA PHE A 117 -42.31 -53.43 5.65
C PHE A 117 -43.80 -53.40 5.24
N ASN A 118 -44.08 -53.35 3.95
CA ASN A 118 -45.45 -53.35 3.43
C ASN A 118 -46.22 -54.63 3.80
N LYS A 119 -45.52 -55.76 3.79
CA LYS A 119 -46.10 -57.05 4.22
C LYS A 119 -46.42 -57.04 5.73
N GLN A 120 -45.46 -56.57 6.58
CA GLN A 120 -45.68 -56.48 8.03
C GLN A 120 -46.77 -55.48 8.40
N LYS A 121 -46.86 -54.36 7.65
CA LYS A 121 -47.90 -53.37 7.83
C LYS A 121 -49.28 -53.95 7.59
N LYS A 122 -49.46 -54.71 6.49
CA LYS A 122 -50.72 -55.39 6.18
C LYS A 122 -51.09 -56.42 7.22
N LEU A 123 -50.12 -57.26 7.69
CA LEU A 123 -50.33 -58.24 8.74
C LEU A 123 -50.70 -57.62 10.09
N PHE A 124 -50.17 -56.41 10.36
CA PHE A 124 -50.50 -55.65 11.58
C PHE A 124 -51.95 -55.05 11.47
N GLU A 125 -52.32 -54.55 10.35
CA GLU A 125 -53.68 -54.04 10.05
C GLU A 125 -54.72 -55.21 10.18
N ASP A 126 -54.32 -56.42 9.77
CA ASP A 126 -55.15 -57.65 9.89
C ASP A 126 -55.09 -58.27 11.32
N GLY A 127 -54.38 -57.67 12.29
CA GLY A 127 -54.25 -58.14 13.67
C GLY A 127 -53.39 -59.42 13.85
N VAL A 128 -52.59 -59.80 12.86
CA VAL A 128 -51.84 -61.07 12.80
C VAL A 128 -50.42 -60.94 13.38
N THR A 129 -49.86 -59.71 13.41
CA THR A 129 -48.49 -59.43 13.88
C THR A 129 -48.47 -58.39 15.01
N THR A 130 -47.32 -58.26 15.70
CA THR A 130 -47.17 -57.28 16.77
C THR A 130 -46.62 -55.94 16.26
N GLU A 131 -46.90 -54.85 16.97
CA GLU A 131 -46.38 -53.51 16.67
C GLU A 131 -44.83 -53.50 16.62
N ILE A 132 -44.19 -54.32 17.49
CA ILE A 132 -42.73 -54.46 17.53
C ILE A 132 -42.20 -54.95 16.19
N LYS A 133 -42.79 -55.97 15.59
CA LYS A 133 -42.36 -56.48 14.26
C LYS A 133 -42.60 -55.51 13.14
N LEU A 134 -43.68 -54.72 13.19
CA LEU A 134 -43.88 -53.61 12.25
C LEU A 134 -42.78 -52.55 12.38
N LYS A 135 -42.47 -52.15 13.62
CA LYS A 135 -41.38 -51.20 13.89
C LYS A 135 -39.99 -51.69 13.50
N GLU A 136 -39.74 -52.96 13.66
CA GLU A 136 -38.48 -53.60 13.20
C GLU A 136 -38.35 -53.52 11.67
N ALA A 137 -39.43 -53.81 10.93
CA ALA A 137 -39.46 -53.73 9.48
C ALA A 137 -39.33 -52.25 9.00
N GLU A 138 -40.00 -51.31 9.66
CA GLU A 138 -39.86 -49.89 9.42
C GLU A 138 -38.40 -49.41 9.62
N ASN A 139 -37.80 -49.79 10.72
CA ASN A 139 -36.39 -49.45 11.02
C ASN A 139 -35.43 -50.08 10.00
N GLY A 140 -35.72 -51.31 9.51
CA GLY A 140 -34.97 -51.92 8.43
C GLY A 140 -35.00 -51.12 7.14
N LEU A 141 -36.18 -50.72 6.72
CA LEU A 141 -36.40 -49.87 5.52
C LEU A 141 -35.68 -48.50 5.67
N ASN A 142 -35.85 -47.88 6.83
CA ASN A 142 -35.22 -46.56 7.08
C ASN A 142 -33.68 -46.65 7.07
N ARG A 143 -33.09 -47.73 7.57
CA ARG A 143 -31.63 -47.95 7.49
C ARG A 143 -31.15 -48.12 6.07
N ALA A 144 -31.84 -48.92 5.25
CA ALA A 144 -31.52 -49.13 3.84
C ALA A 144 -31.62 -47.82 3.05
N LYS A 145 -32.71 -47.04 3.26
CA LYS A 145 -32.88 -45.69 2.63
C LYS A 145 -31.77 -44.72 3.02
N LYS A 146 -31.33 -44.70 4.30
CA LYS A 146 -30.22 -43.84 4.76
C LYS A 146 -28.90 -44.25 4.11
N ALA A 147 -28.60 -45.56 4.00
CA ALA A 147 -27.42 -46.06 3.33
C ALA A 147 -27.35 -45.63 1.87
N LYS A 148 -28.49 -45.75 1.14
CA LYS A 148 -28.63 -45.25 -0.23
C LYS A 148 -28.34 -43.74 -0.32
N ASN A 149 -28.90 -42.91 0.56
CA ASN A 149 -28.64 -41.47 0.58
C ASN A 149 -27.18 -41.12 0.82
N THR A 150 -26.47 -41.89 1.66
CA THR A 150 -25.03 -41.71 1.86
C THR A 150 -24.23 -41.90 0.57
N LEU A 151 -24.55 -42.97 -0.21
CA LEU A 151 -23.91 -43.21 -1.50
C LEU A 151 -24.21 -42.12 -2.53
N LEU A 152 -25.47 -41.65 -2.57
CA LEU A 152 -25.86 -40.52 -3.45
C LEU A 152 -25.07 -39.25 -3.13
N THR A 153 -24.88 -38.93 -1.84
CA THR A 153 -24.08 -37.80 -1.42
C THR A 153 -22.61 -37.95 -1.85
N GLN A 154 -22.05 -39.17 -1.84
CA GLN A 154 -20.70 -39.40 -2.35
C GLN A 154 -20.61 -39.17 -3.87
N ILE A 155 -21.63 -39.56 -4.63
CA ILE A 155 -21.70 -39.25 -6.07
C ILE A 155 -21.83 -37.74 -6.31
N GLU A 156 -22.64 -37.01 -5.53
CA GLU A 156 -22.69 -35.56 -5.64
C GLU A 156 -21.30 -34.93 -5.39
N LYS A 157 -20.56 -35.43 -4.40
CA LYS A 157 -19.22 -34.98 -4.07
C LYS A 157 -18.14 -35.38 -5.07
N SER A 158 -18.46 -36.28 -6.02
CA SER A 158 -17.56 -36.59 -7.14
C SER A 158 -17.37 -35.40 -8.09
N LYS A 159 -18.34 -34.49 -8.13
CA LYS A 159 -18.23 -33.23 -8.87
C LYS A 159 -17.54 -32.19 -7.98
N VAL A 160 -16.32 -31.85 -8.30
CA VAL A 160 -15.56 -30.81 -7.60
C VAL A 160 -15.98 -29.47 -8.17
N LEU A 161 -16.58 -28.63 -7.34
CA LEU A 161 -17.17 -27.35 -7.73
C LEU A 161 -16.30 -26.17 -7.31
N ALA A 162 -16.37 -25.06 -8.07
CA ALA A 162 -15.73 -23.81 -7.71
C ALA A 162 -16.40 -23.21 -6.45
N PRO A 163 -15.64 -22.93 -5.35
CA PRO A 163 -16.21 -22.38 -4.13
C PRO A 163 -16.58 -20.88 -4.27
N PHE A 164 -15.98 -20.19 -5.22
CA PHE A 164 -16.26 -18.79 -5.59
C PHE A 164 -15.88 -18.55 -7.06
N SER A 165 -16.38 -17.46 -7.64
CA SER A 165 -16.00 -17.07 -9.01
C SER A 165 -14.62 -16.47 -9.07
N GLY A 166 -13.81 -16.85 -10.07
CA GLY A 166 -12.44 -16.40 -10.23
C GLY A 166 -11.76 -17.05 -11.42
N TYR A 167 -10.45 -16.93 -11.48
CA TYR A 167 -9.60 -17.51 -12.52
C TYR A 167 -8.88 -18.76 -11.99
N ILE A 168 -8.76 -19.77 -12.84
CA ILE A 168 -7.89 -20.92 -12.60
C ILE A 168 -6.46 -20.49 -12.92
N GLU A 169 -5.60 -20.42 -11.90
CA GLU A 169 -4.19 -20.05 -12.07
C GLU A 169 -3.33 -21.22 -12.49
N GLU A 170 -3.58 -22.38 -11.88
CA GLU A 170 -2.79 -23.58 -12.10
C GLU A 170 -3.64 -24.84 -11.95
N VAL A 171 -3.45 -25.83 -12.81
CA VAL A 171 -4.06 -27.15 -12.74
C VAL A 171 -2.99 -28.19 -12.40
N LEU A 172 -3.09 -28.78 -11.20
CA LEU A 172 -2.05 -29.61 -10.58
C LEU A 172 -2.19 -31.11 -10.86
N VAL A 173 -3.28 -31.53 -11.53
CA VAL A 173 -3.61 -32.95 -11.73
C VAL A 173 -3.92 -33.26 -13.19
N LYS A 174 -3.85 -34.56 -13.54
CA LYS A 174 -4.14 -35.04 -14.89
C LYS A 174 -5.32 -36.03 -14.87
N SER A 175 -6.00 -36.15 -16.01
CA SER A 175 -7.06 -37.16 -16.18
C SER A 175 -6.43 -38.57 -15.98
N GLY A 176 -7.16 -39.43 -15.26
CA GLY A 176 -6.71 -40.75 -14.84
C GLY A 176 -5.89 -40.79 -13.56
N GLU A 177 -5.49 -39.66 -12.99
CA GLU A 177 -4.73 -39.61 -11.73
C GLU A 177 -5.65 -39.92 -10.54
N ILE A 178 -5.16 -40.70 -9.59
CA ILE A 178 -5.87 -41.00 -8.34
C ILE A 178 -5.64 -39.89 -7.33
N VAL A 179 -6.73 -39.30 -6.84
CA VAL A 179 -6.72 -38.18 -5.90
C VAL A 179 -7.48 -38.49 -4.60
N SER A 180 -7.15 -37.74 -3.58
CA SER A 180 -7.75 -37.81 -2.25
C SER A 180 -7.94 -36.38 -1.68
N PRO A 181 -8.69 -36.19 -0.58
CA PRO A 181 -8.88 -34.89 0.08
C PRO A 181 -7.58 -34.20 0.52
N MET A 182 -6.45 -34.88 0.48
CA MET A 182 -5.14 -34.28 0.75
C MET A 182 -4.48 -33.65 -0.48
N ASN A 183 -4.89 -34.02 -1.69
CA ASN A 183 -4.34 -33.51 -2.94
C ASN A 183 -4.95 -32.16 -3.31
N TYR A 184 -4.12 -31.27 -3.87
CA TYR A 184 -4.58 -30.04 -4.52
C TYR A 184 -4.89 -30.33 -5.99
N LEU A 185 -6.02 -29.88 -6.48
CA LEU A 185 -6.43 -30.08 -7.88
C LEU A 185 -6.11 -28.88 -8.76
N CYS A 186 -6.42 -27.67 -8.27
CA CYS A 186 -6.10 -26.42 -8.94
C CYS A 186 -6.01 -25.28 -7.94
N LEU A 187 -5.37 -24.19 -8.35
CA LEU A 187 -5.36 -22.91 -7.65
C LEU A 187 -6.41 -21.99 -8.27
N LEU A 188 -7.39 -21.57 -7.45
CA LEU A 188 -8.46 -20.65 -7.84
C LEU A 188 -8.24 -19.30 -7.17
N ILE A 189 -8.23 -18.23 -7.97
CA ILE A 189 -7.96 -16.86 -7.52
C ILE A 189 -9.09 -15.92 -7.97
N ASN A 190 -9.58 -15.10 -7.05
CA ASN A 190 -10.51 -14.02 -7.39
C ASN A 190 -9.73 -12.70 -7.51
N THR A 191 -9.80 -12.07 -8.67
CA THR A 191 -9.15 -10.78 -8.96
C THR A 191 -10.07 -9.57 -8.81
N ASN A 192 -11.33 -9.77 -8.44
CA ASN A 192 -12.30 -8.68 -8.27
C ASN A 192 -12.29 -8.07 -6.86
N ASP A 193 -11.66 -8.70 -5.88
CA ASP A 193 -11.64 -8.27 -4.47
C ASP A 193 -10.19 -8.23 -3.95
N LEU A 194 -9.45 -7.27 -4.50
CA LEU A 194 -8.03 -7.08 -4.22
C LEU A 194 -7.80 -6.01 -3.16
N TYR A 195 -6.75 -6.18 -2.39
CA TYR A 195 -6.32 -5.27 -1.34
C TYR A 195 -4.82 -4.99 -1.50
N ALA A 196 -4.42 -3.74 -1.37
CA ALA A 196 -3.03 -3.40 -1.10
C ALA A 196 -2.78 -3.61 0.39
N VAL A 197 -1.77 -4.39 0.72
CA VAL A 197 -1.41 -4.73 2.10
C VAL A 197 0.03 -4.33 2.32
N ALA A 198 0.29 -3.57 3.38
CA ALA A 198 1.64 -3.13 3.75
C ALA A 198 1.86 -3.28 5.25
N ASP A 199 3.12 -3.43 5.63
CA ASP A 199 3.56 -3.44 7.01
C ASP A 199 4.13 -2.07 7.40
N VAL A 200 3.56 -1.44 8.42
CA VAL A 200 3.93 -0.11 8.89
C VAL A 200 4.52 -0.17 10.29
N SER A 201 5.58 0.59 10.53
CA SER A 201 6.23 0.65 11.85
C SER A 201 5.26 1.04 12.97
N GLU A 202 5.40 0.41 14.14
CA GLU A 202 4.59 0.71 15.34
C GLU A 202 4.70 2.17 15.78
N ASN A 203 5.81 2.86 15.49
CA ASN A 203 6.01 4.27 15.82
C ASN A 203 5.03 5.22 15.11
N LEU A 204 4.43 4.77 13.99
CA LEU A 204 3.45 5.53 13.22
C LEU A 204 2.01 5.15 13.57
N LEU A 205 1.82 4.21 14.49
CA LEU A 205 0.50 3.66 14.82
C LEU A 205 -0.46 4.72 15.39
N SER A 206 0.06 5.70 16.14
CA SER A 206 -0.73 6.83 16.66
C SER A 206 -1.32 7.71 15.56
N ASP A 207 -0.65 7.77 14.42
CA ASP A 207 -0.98 8.64 13.31
C ASP A 207 -1.85 7.93 12.24
N ILE A 208 -2.01 6.60 12.36
CA ILE A 208 -2.76 5.78 11.42
C ILE A 208 -4.08 5.33 12.03
N SER A 209 -5.16 5.54 11.29
CA SER A 209 -6.48 5.04 11.66
C SER A 209 -7.24 4.60 10.41
N GLU A 210 -8.30 3.82 10.60
CA GLU A 210 -9.22 3.50 9.52
C GLU A 210 -9.79 4.79 8.91
N LYS A 211 -10.08 4.78 7.62
CA LYS A 211 -10.55 5.91 6.80
C LYS A 211 -9.51 7.01 6.55
N LYS A 212 -8.27 6.90 7.03
CA LYS A 212 -7.19 7.82 6.64
C LYS A 212 -6.98 7.77 5.13
N PRO A 213 -6.88 8.94 4.47
CA PRO A 213 -6.65 8.99 3.03
C PRO A 213 -5.25 8.48 2.67
N LEU A 214 -5.18 7.76 1.57
CA LEU A 214 -3.93 7.28 1.00
C LEU A 214 -4.03 7.20 -0.53
N SER A 215 -2.88 7.11 -1.18
CA SER A 215 -2.76 6.66 -2.57
C SER A 215 -1.87 5.43 -2.65
N VAL A 216 -2.07 4.63 -3.70
CA VAL A 216 -1.26 3.44 -3.96
C VAL A 216 -0.62 3.58 -5.33
N TYR A 217 0.69 3.49 -5.37
CA TYR A 217 1.48 3.50 -6.59
C TYR A 217 2.01 2.09 -6.89
N PHE A 218 1.87 1.66 -8.12
CA PHE A 218 2.33 0.37 -8.63
C PHE A 218 3.48 0.60 -9.61
N PRO A 219 4.75 0.44 -9.17
CA PRO A 219 5.91 0.76 -10.01
C PRO A 219 5.97 -0.05 -11.32
N SER A 220 5.56 -1.32 -11.28
CA SER A 220 5.60 -2.20 -12.45
C SER A 220 4.60 -1.83 -13.55
N LEU A 221 3.57 -1.06 -13.22
CA LEU A 221 2.51 -0.64 -14.15
C LEU A 221 2.53 0.87 -14.40
N ASP A 222 3.41 1.62 -13.73
CA ASP A 222 3.41 3.09 -13.67
C ASP A 222 2.01 3.65 -13.37
N LEU A 223 1.27 2.98 -12.48
CA LEU A 223 -0.11 3.29 -12.14
C LEU A 223 -0.20 3.87 -10.73
N ASN A 224 -0.77 5.06 -10.60
CA ASN A 224 -1.10 5.65 -9.31
C ASN A 224 -2.63 5.70 -9.13
N ILE A 225 -3.12 5.12 -8.03
CA ILE A 225 -4.54 5.15 -7.65
C ILE A 225 -4.69 6.05 -6.44
N GLU A 226 -5.37 7.17 -6.63
CA GLU A 226 -5.60 8.19 -5.61
C GLU A 226 -6.97 8.03 -4.94
N ASN A 227 -7.21 8.85 -3.91
CA ASN A 227 -8.48 8.92 -3.17
C ASN A 227 -8.93 7.59 -2.54
N LEU A 228 -7.97 6.77 -2.16
CA LEU A 228 -8.22 5.57 -1.40
C LEU A 228 -8.18 5.86 0.11
N THR A 229 -8.65 4.91 0.89
CA THR A 229 -8.61 5.00 2.36
C THR A 229 -8.11 3.71 2.98
N VAL A 230 -7.52 3.83 4.16
CA VAL A 230 -7.18 2.68 4.99
C VAL A 230 -8.47 1.95 5.36
N SER A 231 -8.62 0.72 4.88
CA SER A 231 -9.80 -0.13 5.13
C SER A 231 -9.70 -0.83 6.48
N ARG A 232 -8.49 -1.20 6.89
CA ARG A 232 -8.23 -1.91 8.14
C ARG A 232 -6.82 -1.63 8.66
N VAL A 233 -6.73 -1.46 9.96
CA VAL A 233 -5.46 -1.45 10.70
C VAL A 233 -5.41 -2.72 11.56
N GLY A 234 -4.32 -3.47 11.46
CA GLY A 234 -4.10 -4.66 12.27
C GLY A 234 -4.10 -4.33 13.76
N LYS A 235 -4.59 -5.25 14.57
CA LYS A 235 -4.63 -5.08 16.05
C LYS A 235 -3.51 -5.85 16.75
N VAL A 236 -2.60 -6.43 16.00
CA VAL A 236 -1.46 -7.19 16.51
C VAL A 236 -0.19 -6.66 15.88
N ILE A 237 0.79 -6.35 16.70
CA ILE A 237 2.13 -5.97 16.27
C ILE A 237 2.92 -7.25 16.01
N ASN A 238 3.56 -7.33 14.85
CA ASN A 238 4.51 -8.39 14.57
C ASN A 238 5.76 -8.16 15.43
N ALA A 239 6.02 -9.09 16.35
CA ALA A 239 7.10 -8.97 17.33
C ALA A 239 8.50 -9.01 16.71
N ILE A 240 8.66 -9.57 15.49
CA ILE A 240 9.95 -9.75 14.83
C ILE A 240 10.43 -8.43 14.22
N ASN A 241 9.56 -7.76 13.47
CA ASN A 241 9.90 -6.54 12.73
C ASN A 241 9.24 -5.27 13.28
N ARG A 242 8.49 -5.36 14.38
CA ARG A 242 7.80 -4.24 15.03
C ARG A 242 6.90 -3.46 14.07
N THR A 243 6.13 -4.18 13.27
CA THR A 243 5.18 -3.59 12.31
C THR A 243 3.75 -3.98 12.59
N VAL A 244 2.84 -3.14 12.11
CA VAL A 244 1.39 -3.39 12.06
C VAL A 244 0.97 -3.48 10.60
N LYS A 245 0.17 -4.46 10.29
CA LYS A 245 -0.38 -4.65 8.95
C LYS A 245 -1.54 -3.69 8.69
N ILE A 246 -1.48 -2.98 7.59
CA ILE A 246 -2.57 -2.15 7.09
C ILE A 246 -3.09 -2.69 5.76
N GLU A 247 -4.37 -2.48 5.52
CA GLU A 247 -5.03 -2.91 4.29
C GLU A 247 -5.79 -1.74 3.67
N CYS A 248 -5.71 -1.64 2.36
CA CYS A 248 -6.48 -0.72 1.55
C CYS A 248 -7.22 -1.50 0.47
N LYS A 249 -8.52 -1.34 0.37
CA LYS A 249 -9.30 -1.97 -0.69
C LYS A 249 -9.02 -1.26 -2.02
N LEU A 250 -8.67 -2.04 -3.03
CA LEU A 250 -8.41 -1.55 -4.38
C LEU A 250 -9.71 -1.54 -5.20
N PRO A 251 -9.90 -0.57 -6.10
CA PRO A 251 -10.98 -0.60 -7.08
C PRO A 251 -10.77 -1.76 -8.05
N LYS A 252 -11.84 -2.20 -8.68
CA LYS A 252 -11.73 -3.18 -9.76
C LYS A 252 -10.92 -2.55 -10.91
N ASN A 253 -9.79 -3.12 -11.20
CA ASN A 253 -8.91 -2.64 -12.27
C ASN A 253 -8.35 -3.84 -13.04
N ASN A 254 -8.48 -3.79 -14.35
CA ASN A 254 -7.98 -4.83 -15.27
C ASN A 254 -6.46 -4.69 -15.43
N GLY A 255 -5.69 -5.27 -14.61
CA GLY A 255 -4.22 -5.23 -14.65
C GLY A 255 -3.59 -5.43 -13.28
N LEU A 256 -4.38 -5.32 -12.22
CA LEU A 256 -3.89 -5.66 -10.89
C LEU A 256 -3.99 -7.16 -10.66
N ILE A 257 -2.88 -7.76 -10.30
CA ILE A 257 -2.77 -9.19 -9.98
C ILE A 257 -2.24 -9.35 -8.54
N PRO A 258 -2.54 -10.44 -7.86
CA PRO A 258 -1.94 -10.75 -6.57
C PRO A 258 -0.41 -10.77 -6.62
N ASN A 259 0.21 -10.44 -5.50
CA ASN A 259 1.67 -10.31 -5.32
C ASN A 259 2.34 -9.16 -6.10
N LEU A 260 1.58 -8.33 -6.85
CA LEU A 260 2.12 -7.13 -7.44
C LEU A 260 2.62 -6.19 -6.34
N MET A 261 3.83 -5.64 -6.51
CA MET A 261 4.41 -4.68 -5.57
C MET A 261 3.59 -3.38 -5.57
N ALA A 262 3.33 -2.85 -4.39
CA ALA A 262 2.56 -1.64 -4.17
C ALA A 262 3.25 -0.72 -3.17
N GLU A 263 3.35 0.57 -3.48
CA GLU A 263 3.77 1.61 -2.55
C GLU A 263 2.55 2.37 -2.04
N LEU A 264 2.26 2.26 -0.75
CA LEU A 264 1.17 2.99 -0.11
C LEU A 264 1.70 4.32 0.43
N ASN A 265 1.18 5.43 -0.09
CA ASN A 265 1.46 6.78 0.40
C ASN A 265 0.33 7.20 1.34
N ILE A 266 0.60 7.18 2.64
CA ILE A 266 -0.41 7.36 3.68
C ILE A 266 -0.26 8.75 4.26
N ASN A 267 -1.34 9.52 4.23
CA ASN A 267 -1.39 10.82 4.88
C ASN A 267 -1.49 10.62 6.39
N HIS A 268 -0.46 11.00 7.13
CA HIS A 268 -0.48 10.90 8.59
C HIS A 268 -0.63 12.26 9.30
N TYR A 269 -0.40 13.37 8.58
CA TYR A 269 -0.58 14.71 9.13
C TYR A 269 -1.14 15.66 8.09
N THR A 270 -2.15 16.43 8.48
CA THR A 270 -2.73 17.50 7.65
C THR A 270 -3.01 18.71 8.52
N LYS A 271 -2.62 19.89 8.04
CA LYS A 271 -2.93 21.19 8.62
C LYS A 271 -3.39 22.14 7.53
N ASP A 272 -4.65 22.56 7.59
CA ASP A 272 -5.28 23.31 6.48
C ASP A 272 -4.79 24.75 6.35
N SER A 273 -4.21 25.31 7.39
CA SER A 273 -3.72 26.69 7.43
C SER A 273 -2.33 26.75 8.06
N ALA A 274 -1.33 26.27 7.32
CA ALA A 274 0.06 26.26 7.75
C ALA A 274 0.92 27.19 6.89
N ILE A 275 1.87 27.87 7.51
CA ILE A 275 2.94 28.57 6.80
C ILE A 275 3.97 27.51 6.40
N CYS A 276 4.18 27.35 5.09
CA CYS A 276 5.09 26.37 4.53
C CYS A 276 6.09 27.05 3.60
N LEU A 277 7.36 26.91 3.94
CA LEU A 277 8.42 27.49 3.14
C LEU A 277 9.35 26.38 2.58
N PRO A 278 9.96 26.61 1.40
CA PRO A 278 11.01 25.75 0.90
C PRO A 278 12.16 25.65 1.91
N SER A 279 12.61 24.41 2.20
CA SER A 279 13.66 24.16 3.19
C SER A 279 14.97 24.91 2.89
N ARG A 280 15.23 25.25 1.61
CA ARG A 280 16.38 26.03 1.20
C ARG A 280 16.42 27.45 1.79
N LEU A 281 15.28 28.00 2.18
CA LEU A 281 15.18 29.36 2.75
C LEU A 281 15.61 29.43 4.21
N ILE A 282 15.62 28.28 4.90
CA ILE A 282 15.91 28.19 6.31
C ILE A 282 17.43 28.19 6.52
N LEU A 283 17.90 29.15 7.29
CA LEU A 283 19.29 29.30 7.64
C LEU A 283 19.53 28.85 9.09
N LYS A 284 20.77 28.48 9.41
CA LYS A 284 21.21 28.15 10.78
C LYS A 284 22.36 29.02 11.16
N ASN A 285 22.33 29.55 12.38
CA ASN A 285 23.46 30.27 12.95
C ASN A 285 24.51 29.30 13.56
N SER A 286 25.62 29.85 14.06
CA SER A 286 26.68 29.06 14.71
C SER A 286 26.26 28.34 15.98
N LYS A 287 25.12 28.73 16.59
CA LYS A 287 24.50 28.08 17.76
C LYS A 287 23.53 27.00 17.38
N GLY A 288 23.27 26.79 16.07
CA GLY A 288 22.27 25.82 15.57
C GLY A 288 20.84 26.34 15.56
N GLU A 289 20.58 27.60 15.91
CA GLU A 289 19.25 28.21 15.87
C GLU A 289 18.84 28.48 14.42
N THR A 290 17.59 28.26 14.12
CA THR A 290 17.00 28.42 12.78
C THR A 290 16.38 29.80 12.62
N TYR A 291 16.68 30.45 11.48
CA TYR A 291 16.20 31.78 11.18
C TYR A 291 15.89 31.98 9.69
N LEU A 292 15.13 33.00 9.40
CA LEU A 292 14.88 33.53 8.04
C LEU A 292 15.41 34.94 7.91
N LYS A 293 15.78 35.33 6.69
CA LYS A 293 16.01 36.73 6.31
C LYS A 293 14.73 37.25 5.68
N LEU A 294 14.14 38.26 6.27
CA LEU A 294 12.91 38.92 5.85
C LEU A 294 13.25 40.29 5.29
N VAL A 295 12.34 40.85 4.52
CA VAL A 295 12.40 42.23 4.05
C VAL A 295 11.30 43.02 4.74
N ASP A 296 11.66 44.11 5.41
CA ASP A 296 10.71 45.00 6.09
C ASP A 296 10.09 46.03 5.13
N GLU A 297 9.23 46.89 5.64
CA GLU A 297 8.55 47.97 4.86
C GLU A 297 9.51 49.02 4.32
N ASN A 298 10.74 49.10 4.87
CA ASN A 298 11.79 50.01 4.43
C ASN A 298 12.76 49.37 3.41
N ASN A 299 12.44 48.20 2.88
CA ASN A 299 13.33 47.36 2.08
C ASN A 299 14.65 47.00 2.75
N SER A 300 14.68 46.88 4.07
CA SER A 300 15.84 46.47 4.86
C SER A 300 15.72 44.99 5.27
N VAL A 301 16.87 44.30 5.30
CA VAL A 301 16.91 42.88 5.69
C VAL A 301 16.85 42.73 7.21
N VAL A 302 15.89 41.98 7.70
CA VAL A 302 15.71 41.65 9.13
C VAL A 302 15.86 40.15 9.33
N ILE A 303 16.64 39.76 10.35
CA ILE A 303 16.77 38.37 10.76
C ILE A 303 15.67 38.02 11.77
N LYS A 304 14.90 36.96 11.53
CA LYS A 304 13.87 36.51 12.43
C LYS A 304 14.09 35.04 12.76
N ASN A 305 14.21 34.74 14.06
CA ASN A 305 14.28 33.36 14.55
C ASN A 305 12.91 32.70 14.37
N ILE A 306 12.93 31.43 13.94
CA ILE A 306 11.75 30.64 13.65
C ILE A 306 11.76 29.31 14.37
N VAL A 307 10.57 28.78 14.64
CA VAL A 307 10.38 27.44 15.15
C VAL A 307 9.85 26.57 14.00
N LEU A 308 10.58 25.50 13.71
CA LEU A 308 10.25 24.56 12.65
C LEU A 308 9.25 23.51 13.15
N GLY A 309 8.33 23.14 12.27
CA GLY A 309 7.46 22.00 12.40
C GLY A 309 7.96 20.80 11.58
N ARG A 310 7.02 20.13 10.90
CA ARG A 310 7.31 18.97 10.05
C ARG A 310 7.97 19.38 8.73
N ASN A 311 8.74 18.44 8.18
CA ASN A 311 9.38 18.61 6.88
C ASN A 311 8.92 17.51 5.93
N TYR A 312 8.38 17.90 4.79
CA TYR A 312 7.95 16.97 3.74
C TYR A 312 8.21 17.54 2.35
N GLN A 313 8.80 16.76 1.44
CA GLN A 313 9.09 17.12 0.04
C GLN A 313 9.76 18.48 -0.13
N SER A 314 10.84 18.72 0.62
CA SER A 314 11.60 19.99 0.59
C SER A 314 10.81 21.23 1.06
N LYS A 315 9.65 21.05 1.69
CA LYS A 315 8.89 22.11 2.36
C LYS A 315 8.89 21.86 3.86
N VAL A 316 9.07 22.93 4.62
CA VAL A 316 9.07 22.90 6.08
C VAL A 316 7.92 23.75 6.59
N GLU A 317 7.14 23.20 7.52
CA GLU A 317 6.15 23.93 8.26
C GLU A 317 6.85 24.88 9.25
N ILE A 318 6.38 26.13 9.31
CA ILE A 318 6.81 27.11 10.30
C ILE A 318 5.74 27.21 11.38
N LEU A 319 6.09 26.88 12.61
CA LEU A 319 5.17 26.91 13.75
C LEU A 319 5.03 28.31 14.34
N SER A 320 6.13 29.07 14.36
CA SER A 320 6.14 30.45 14.86
C SER A 320 7.35 31.23 14.33
N GLY A 321 7.29 32.54 14.39
CA GLY A 321 8.37 33.46 14.04
C GLY A 321 8.12 34.21 12.72
N VAL A 322 7.12 33.84 11.92
CA VAL A 322 6.76 34.55 10.67
C VAL A 322 5.24 34.57 10.54
N ASP A 323 4.72 35.71 10.07
CA ASP A 323 3.31 35.94 9.81
C ASP A 323 3.01 35.86 8.30
N GLU A 324 1.72 35.71 7.96
CA GLU A 324 1.26 35.73 6.59
C GLU A 324 1.48 37.12 5.95
N GLY A 325 1.88 37.12 4.68
CA GLY A 325 2.12 38.35 3.93
C GLY A 325 3.54 38.90 4.00
N VAL A 326 4.38 38.40 4.92
CA VAL A 326 5.77 38.82 5.08
C VAL A 326 6.59 38.36 3.87
N LEU A 327 7.59 39.15 3.46
CA LEU A 327 8.51 38.83 2.36
C LEU A 327 9.77 38.16 2.89
N VAL A 328 10.05 36.94 2.41
CA VAL A 328 11.26 36.18 2.74
C VAL A 328 12.25 36.26 1.60
N VAL A 329 13.53 36.53 1.87
CA VAL A 329 14.58 36.57 0.86
C VAL A 329 14.80 35.16 0.29
N ASP A 330 14.61 35.00 -1.01
CA ASP A 330 14.83 33.72 -1.73
C ASP A 330 16.25 33.70 -2.37
N GLU A 331 16.48 34.49 -3.38
CA GLU A 331 17.81 34.62 -4.01
C GLU A 331 18.57 35.82 -3.43
N GLY A 332 19.88 35.69 -3.30
CA GLY A 332 20.72 36.71 -2.66
C GLY A 332 20.85 36.58 -1.13
N ARG A 333 20.20 35.59 -0.49
CA ARG A 333 20.20 35.44 0.97
C ARG A 333 21.59 35.25 1.60
N SER A 334 22.59 34.77 0.85
CA SER A 334 23.97 34.61 1.31
C SER A 334 24.79 35.89 1.20
N THR A 335 24.38 36.83 0.36
CA THR A 335 25.13 38.07 0.08
C THR A 335 24.65 39.26 0.88
N VAL A 336 23.45 39.24 1.42
CA VAL A 336 22.87 40.34 2.18
C VAL A 336 23.08 40.16 3.68
N LEU A 337 23.30 41.27 4.39
CA LEU A 337 23.50 41.32 5.83
C LEU A 337 22.28 41.92 6.54
N GLU A 338 22.16 41.68 7.84
CA GLU A 338 21.14 42.30 8.68
C GLU A 338 21.24 43.81 8.67
N GLY A 339 20.11 44.51 8.52
CA GLY A 339 20.03 45.97 8.41
C GLY A 339 20.40 46.54 7.04
N GLN A 340 20.81 45.71 6.09
CA GLN A 340 21.18 46.17 4.75
C GLN A 340 19.97 46.50 3.91
N GLU A 341 19.96 47.67 3.28
CA GLU A 341 18.93 48.01 2.29
C GLU A 341 19.12 47.23 1.00
N VAL A 342 18.04 46.76 0.43
CA VAL A 342 18.02 45.85 -0.74
C VAL A 342 17.04 46.38 -1.80
N GLU A 343 17.26 45.99 -3.03
CA GLU A 343 16.31 46.19 -4.12
C GLU A 343 15.65 44.88 -4.53
N VAL A 344 14.32 44.85 -4.49
CA VAL A 344 13.53 43.64 -4.79
C VAL A 344 13.29 43.55 -6.29
N LEU A 345 13.89 42.56 -6.95
CA LEU A 345 13.77 42.29 -8.39
C LEU A 345 12.42 41.66 -8.76
N SER A 346 11.94 40.74 -7.95
CA SER A 346 10.68 40.03 -8.21
C SER A 346 10.12 39.45 -6.92
N SER A 347 8.81 39.48 -6.80
CA SER A 347 8.05 38.71 -5.77
C SER A 347 7.45 37.49 -6.43
N LYS A 348 7.81 36.32 -5.96
CA LYS A 348 7.20 35.01 -6.36
C LYS A 348 6.08 34.62 -5.43
#